data_21e54507622a7700ba5b536b9bb8db91
#
_entry.id   21e54507622a7700ba5b536b9bb8db91
#
_cell.length_a   1.000
_cell.length_b   1.000
_cell.length_c   1.000
_cell.angle_alpha   90.00
_cell.angle_beta   90.00
_cell.angle_gamma   90.00
#
_symmetry.space_group_name_H-M   'P 1'
#
loop_
_entity.id
_entity.type
_entity.pdbx_description
1 polymer ?
#
loop_
_entity_poly.entity_id
_entity_poly.type
_entity_poly.pdbx_seq_one_letter_code
_entity_poly.pdbx_strand_id
1 'polypeptide(L)'
;LKHSGVGLYNNRTKYIWDFATQFWAKPTDFYLTTKKYHVKKRDSIVEKIIGLGMAKVSFALEMIHPNVARVLCGDVHQLRLYGMEHLTYNKSKQGATKYKRMEQHWSVNCGKLKVPSYIARCVYWDALQEKEDSRYWSYVLEG
;
A
#
# COMPACT_ATOMS: atom_id res chain seq x y z
N LEU A 1 -7.45 -6.04 -22.03
CA LEU A 1 -7.56 -4.84 -21.19
C LEU A 1 -8.13 -3.64 -21.94
N LYS A 2 -7.78 -3.43 -23.22
CA LYS A 2 -8.35 -2.33 -24.04
C LYS A 2 -9.87 -2.40 -24.13
N HIS A 3 -10.40 -3.56 -24.43
CA HIS A 3 -11.85 -3.80 -24.60
C HIS A 3 -12.62 -3.89 -23.26
N SER A 4 -11.94 -4.02 -22.13
CA SER A 4 -12.54 -4.07 -20.79
C SER A 4 -12.71 -2.69 -20.13
N GLY A 5 -12.42 -1.59 -20.83
CA GLY A 5 -12.51 -0.23 -20.30
C GLY A 5 -11.46 0.12 -19.23
N VAL A 6 -10.46 -0.73 -19.04
CA VAL A 6 -9.39 -0.48 -18.06
C VAL A 6 -8.50 0.66 -18.54
N GLY A 7 -8.55 1.81 -17.89
CA GLY A 7 -7.69 2.96 -18.18
C GLY A 7 -6.20 2.62 -18.10
N LEU A 8 -5.37 3.34 -18.87
CA LEU A 8 -3.92 3.11 -18.96
C LEU A 8 -3.55 1.67 -19.39
N TYR A 9 -4.37 1.05 -20.23
CA TYR A 9 -4.29 -0.38 -20.59
C TYR A 9 -2.90 -0.79 -21.11
N ASN A 10 -2.24 0.03 -21.91
CA ASN A 10 -0.90 -0.27 -22.45
C ASN A 10 0.13 -0.49 -21.33
N ASN A 11 0.21 0.45 -20.38
CA ASN A 11 1.14 0.37 -19.27
C ASN A 11 0.75 -0.74 -18.30
N ARG A 12 -0.55 -0.90 -18.01
CA ARG A 12 -1.02 -1.95 -17.10
C ARG A 12 -0.78 -3.34 -17.66
N THR A 13 -0.96 -3.56 -18.96
CA THR A 13 -0.64 -4.84 -19.61
C THR A 13 0.84 -5.17 -19.44
N LYS A 14 1.73 -4.21 -19.71
CA LYS A 14 3.17 -4.39 -19.54
C LYS A 14 3.54 -4.72 -18.09
N TYR A 15 2.95 -4.01 -17.12
CA TYR A 15 3.25 -4.23 -15.70
C TYR A 15 2.73 -5.57 -15.19
N ILE A 16 1.54 -6.00 -15.64
CA ILE A 16 0.97 -7.31 -15.29
C ILE A 16 1.85 -8.42 -15.88
N TRP A 17 2.28 -8.27 -17.12
CA TRP A 17 3.16 -9.24 -17.77
C TRP A 17 4.50 -9.37 -17.07
N ASP A 18 5.15 -8.25 -16.76
CA ASP A 18 6.42 -8.22 -16.01
C ASP A 18 6.28 -8.91 -14.64
N PHE A 19 5.24 -8.55 -13.91
CA PHE A 19 4.95 -9.20 -12.62
C PHE A 19 4.73 -10.70 -12.78
N ALA A 20 3.89 -11.13 -13.71
CA ALA A 20 3.58 -12.54 -13.93
C ALA A 20 4.84 -13.33 -14.28
N THR A 21 5.66 -12.83 -15.20
CA THR A 21 6.91 -13.46 -15.60
C THR A 21 7.86 -13.66 -14.41
N GLN A 22 8.06 -12.63 -13.60
CA GLN A 22 8.94 -12.70 -12.44
C GLN A 22 8.35 -13.59 -11.32
N PHE A 23 7.04 -13.54 -11.12
CA PHE A 23 6.35 -14.38 -10.14
C PHE A 23 6.49 -15.87 -10.49
N TRP A 24 6.25 -16.24 -11.74
CA TRP A 24 6.41 -17.64 -12.17
C TRP A 24 7.85 -18.14 -12.11
N ALA A 25 8.81 -17.26 -12.38
CA ALA A 25 10.23 -17.63 -12.27
C ALA A 25 10.64 -17.90 -10.81
N LYS A 26 10.13 -17.13 -9.85
CA LYS A 26 10.49 -17.28 -8.43
C LYS A 26 9.37 -16.78 -7.49
N PRO A 27 8.30 -17.56 -7.27
CA PRO A 27 7.14 -17.16 -6.48
C PRO A 27 7.48 -16.71 -5.05
N THR A 28 8.47 -17.36 -4.42
CA THR A 28 8.89 -17.05 -3.05
C THR A 28 9.40 -15.63 -2.85
N ASP A 29 9.85 -14.99 -3.92
CA ASP A 29 10.29 -13.59 -3.87
C ASP A 29 9.14 -12.61 -3.64
N PHE A 30 7.89 -13.05 -3.88
CA PHE A 30 6.67 -12.25 -3.78
C PHE A 30 5.79 -12.59 -2.60
N TYR A 31 6.13 -13.61 -1.81
CA TYR A 31 5.35 -13.94 -0.62
C TYR A 31 5.47 -12.86 0.44
N LEU A 32 4.34 -12.22 0.73
CA LEU A 32 4.20 -11.23 1.77
C LEU A 32 4.01 -11.94 3.12
N THR A 33 4.99 -11.83 3.99
CA THR A 33 4.99 -12.53 5.28
C THR A 33 4.86 -11.54 6.44
N THR A 34 4.26 -11.96 7.56
CA THR A 34 4.17 -11.19 8.81
C THR A 34 5.47 -11.13 9.59
N LYS A 35 6.50 -11.85 9.16
CA LYS A 35 7.78 -11.90 9.85
C LYS A 35 8.45 -10.52 9.88
N LYS A 36 9.40 -10.35 10.79
CA LYS A 36 10.18 -9.13 11.06
C LYS A 36 10.65 -8.36 9.80
N TYR A 37 10.70 -9.00 8.66
CA TYR A 37 11.25 -8.43 7.41
C TYR A 37 10.20 -8.02 6.37
N HIS A 38 8.91 -7.95 6.70
CA HIS A 38 7.88 -7.64 5.70
C HIS A 38 8.08 -6.26 5.02
N VAL A 39 8.59 -5.24 5.72
CA VAL A 39 8.92 -3.94 5.14
C VAL A 39 10.06 -4.07 4.13
N LYS A 40 11.12 -4.82 4.46
CA LYS A 40 12.24 -5.07 3.52
C LYS A 40 11.76 -5.86 2.30
N LYS A 41 10.85 -6.80 2.50
CA LYS A 41 10.26 -7.59 1.41
C LYS A 41 9.43 -6.70 0.48
N ARG A 42 8.61 -5.79 1.03
CA ARG A 42 7.90 -4.77 0.25
C ARG A 42 8.87 -3.95 -0.59
N ASP A 43 9.91 -3.41 0.04
CA ASP A 43 10.89 -2.56 -0.65
C ASP A 43 11.55 -3.32 -1.81
N SER A 44 11.91 -4.58 -1.61
CA SER A 44 12.45 -5.45 -2.65
C SER A 44 11.47 -5.67 -3.83
N ILE A 45 10.18 -5.86 -3.56
CA ILE A 45 9.15 -6.00 -4.61
C ILE A 45 9.02 -4.69 -5.40
N VAL A 46 9.00 -3.56 -4.71
CA VAL A 46 8.92 -2.23 -5.34
C VAL A 46 10.12 -1.95 -6.25
N GLU A 47 11.31 -2.41 -5.87
CA GLU A 47 12.51 -2.27 -6.69
C GLU A 47 12.46 -3.14 -7.95
N LYS A 48 11.94 -4.35 -7.83
CA LYS A 48 11.93 -5.34 -8.92
C LYS A 48 10.83 -5.09 -9.94
N ILE A 49 9.63 -4.74 -9.49
CA ILE A 49 8.44 -4.70 -10.35
C ILE A 49 8.10 -3.27 -10.77
N ILE A 50 8.11 -3.05 -12.08
CA ILE A 50 7.66 -1.78 -12.66
C ILE A 50 6.14 -1.66 -12.47
N GLY A 51 5.67 -0.49 -12.02
CA GLY A 51 4.23 -0.23 -11.81
C GLY A 51 3.68 -0.64 -10.43
N LEU A 52 4.45 -1.35 -9.61
CA LEU A 52 4.16 -1.56 -8.20
C LEU A 52 4.97 -0.57 -7.36
N GLY A 53 4.30 0.48 -6.90
CA GLY A 53 4.90 1.45 -5.97
C GLY A 53 4.66 1.09 -4.50
N MET A 54 5.29 1.85 -3.61
CA MET A 54 5.21 1.70 -2.15
C MET A 54 3.76 1.57 -1.66
N ALA A 55 2.86 2.42 -2.12
CA ALA A 55 1.46 2.42 -1.70
C ALA A 55 0.75 1.10 -2.04
N LYS A 56 0.90 0.61 -3.28
CA LYS A 56 0.21 -0.62 -3.72
C LYS A 56 0.68 -1.86 -2.98
N VAL A 57 2.01 -2.00 -2.80
CA VAL A 57 2.55 -3.17 -2.08
C VAL A 57 2.27 -3.06 -0.58
N SER A 58 2.27 -1.86 -0.01
CA SER A 58 1.82 -1.65 1.38
C SER A 58 0.35 -2.00 1.55
N PHE A 59 -0.53 -1.61 0.61
CA PHE A 59 -1.94 -1.99 0.62
C PHE A 59 -2.12 -3.51 0.62
N ALA A 60 -1.40 -4.23 -0.23
CA ALA A 60 -1.44 -5.69 -0.25
C ALA A 60 -1.02 -6.30 1.10
N LEU A 61 0.02 -5.76 1.75
CA LEU A 61 0.44 -6.18 3.08
C LEU A 61 -0.62 -5.90 4.15
N GLU A 62 -1.25 -4.73 4.11
CA GLU A 62 -2.33 -4.38 5.04
C GLU A 62 -3.53 -5.32 4.87
N MET A 63 -3.89 -5.67 3.63
CA MET A 63 -5.01 -6.59 3.35
C MET A 63 -4.73 -8.01 3.81
N ILE A 64 -3.50 -8.50 3.66
CA ILE A 64 -3.13 -9.85 4.05
C ILE A 64 -2.90 -9.95 5.57
N HIS A 65 -2.42 -8.88 6.19
CA HIS A 65 -1.99 -8.86 7.58
C HIS A 65 -2.50 -7.61 8.33
N PRO A 66 -3.81 -7.39 8.41
CA PRO A 66 -4.39 -6.12 8.87
C PRO A 66 -3.99 -5.75 10.30
N ASN A 67 -3.80 -6.74 11.17
CA ASN A 67 -3.51 -6.50 12.59
C ASN A 67 -2.03 -6.30 12.92
N VAL A 68 -1.12 -6.69 12.02
CA VAL A 68 0.31 -6.73 12.32
C VAL A 68 1.20 -6.00 11.33
N ALA A 69 0.70 -5.64 10.16
CA ALA A 69 1.46 -4.91 9.16
C ALA A 69 1.80 -3.50 9.67
N ARG A 70 3.10 -3.20 9.73
CA ARG A 70 3.62 -1.89 10.12
C ARG A 70 4.04 -1.10 8.91
N VAL A 71 3.12 -1.01 7.95
CA VAL A 71 3.26 -0.24 6.72
C VAL A 71 2.07 0.69 6.58
N LEU A 72 2.14 1.62 5.64
CA LEU A 72 1.05 2.53 5.34
C LEU A 72 0.81 2.52 3.83
N CYS A 73 -0.41 2.24 3.40
CA CYS A 73 -0.82 2.54 2.03
C CYS A 73 -0.99 4.06 1.90
N GLY A 74 0.07 4.73 1.47
CA GLY A 74 0.07 6.18 1.25
C GLY A 74 -0.68 6.55 -0.02
N ASP A 75 -2.00 6.47 0.02
CA ASP A 75 -2.88 6.98 -1.03
C ASP A 75 -2.96 8.51 -1.02
N VAL A 76 -3.73 9.09 -1.91
CA VAL A 76 -3.87 10.55 -2.03
C VAL A 76 -4.38 11.20 -0.73
N HIS A 77 -5.23 10.54 0.01
CA HIS A 77 -5.78 11.06 1.26
C HIS A 77 -4.74 11.08 2.36
N GLN A 78 -3.95 10.00 2.47
CA GLN A 78 -2.82 9.94 3.40
C GLN A 78 -1.75 10.97 3.04
N LEU A 79 -1.45 11.15 1.77
CA LEU A 79 -0.49 12.17 1.32
C LEU A 79 -0.97 13.58 1.67
N ARG A 80 -2.25 13.88 1.50
CA ARG A 80 -2.85 15.18 1.88
C ARG A 80 -2.76 15.44 3.38
N LEU A 81 -3.04 14.42 4.20
CA LEU A 81 -2.90 14.53 5.66
C LEU A 81 -1.50 15.00 6.08
N TYR A 82 -0.48 14.64 5.30
CA TYR A 82 0.91 15.00 5.54
C TYR A 82 1.41 16.18 4.69
N GLY A 83 0.53 16.87 3.94
CA GLY A 83 0.92 17.95 3.03
C GLY A 83 1.86 17.51 1.92
N MET A 84 1.72 16.25 1.47
CA MET A 84 2.61 15.61 0.49
C MET A 84 1.89 15.18 -0.80
N GLU A 85 0.75 15.75 -1.13
CA GLU A 85 -0.06 15.41 -2.30
C GLU A 85 0.69 15.57 -3.64
N HIS A 86 1.70 16.44 -3.67
CA HIS A 86 2.56 16.63 -4.84
C HIS A 86 3.77 15.70 -4.88
N LEU A 87 3.85 14.76 -3.93
CA LEU A 87 4.94 13.80 -3.91
C LEU A 87 4.79 12.83 -5.08
N THR A 88 5.46 13.12 -6.17
CA THR A 88 5.59 12.15 -7.27
C THR A 88 6.50 11.02 -6.80
N TYR A 89 5.92 9.82 -6.72
CA TYR A 89 6.66 8.59 -6.45
C TYR A 89 7.51 8.17 -7.66
N ASN A 90 8.41 9.03 -8.05
CA ASN A 90 9.53 8.56 -8.82
C ASN A 90 10.40 7.75 -7.85
N LYS A 91 11.02 6.67 -8.35
CA LYS A 91 12.00 5.83 -7.62
C LYS A 91 13.21 6.63 -7.08
N SER A 92 13.04 7.95 -6.88
CA SER A 92 14.07 8.80 -6.31
C SER A 92 14.24 8.45 -4.84
N LYS A 93 15.49 8.35 -4.40
CA LYS A 93 15.84 8.14 -2.98
C LYS A 93 15.10 9.12 -2.06
N GLN A 94 14.89 10.35 -2.51
CA GLN A 94 14.24 11.41 -1.75
C GLN A 94 12.74 11.15 -1.55
N GLY A 95 12.03 10.70 -2.58
CA GLY A 95 10.61 10.34 -2.48
C GLY A 95 10.38 9.15 -1.56
N ALA A 96 11.20 8.11 -1.69
CA ALA A 96 11.15 6.94 -0.81
C ALA A 96 11.45 7.31 0.66
N THR A 97 12.39 8.20 0.91
CA THR A 97 12.72 8.66 2.27
C THR A 97 11.57 9.43 2.90
N LYS A 98 10.93 10.34 2.17
CA LYS A 98 9.76 11.08 2.66
C LYS A 98 8.61 10.15 2.99
N TYR A 99 8.32 9.18 2.12
CA TYR A 99 7.30 8.17 2.37
C TYR A 99 7.59 7.36 3.64
N LYS A 100 8.80 6.87 3.81
CA LYS A 100 9.20 6.09 4.99
C LYS A 100 9.08 6.89 6.29
N ARG A 101 9.38 8.19 6.27
CA ARG A 101 9.16 9.07 7.43
C ARG A 101 7.68 9.22 7.76
N MET A 102 6.82 9.42 6.76
CA MET A 102 5.38 9.45 6.92
C MET A 102 4.86 8.14 7.53
N GLU A 103 5.24 7.02 6.95
CA GLU A 103 4.88 5.68 7.41
C GLU A 103 5.33 5.42 8.87
N GLN A 104 6.56 5.81 9.20
CA GLN A 104 7.06 5.68 10.56
C GLN A 104 6.26 6.52 11.56
N HIS A 105 5.99 7.78 11.22
CA HIS A 105 5.17 8.66 12.06
C HIS A 105 3.78 8.09 12.28
N TRP A 106 3.12 7.64 11.21
CA TRP A 106 1.82 6.99 11.28
C TRP A 106 1.84 5.77 12.19
N SER A 107 2.77 4.83 11.95
CA SER A 107 2.88 3.59 12.73
C SER A 107 3.17 3.83 14.21
N VAL A 108 3.98 4.83 14.54
CA VAL A 108 4.26 5.21 15.94
C VAL A 108 3.00 5.72 16.63
N ASN A 109 2.22 6.58 15.97
CA ASN A 109 0.99 7.12 16.55
C ASN A 109 -0.09 6.03 16.70
N CYS A 110 -0.25 5.16 15.70
CA CYS A 110 -1.13 3.99 15.82
C CYS A 110 -0.71 3.09 16.99
N GLY A 111 0.59 2.88 17.17
CA GLY A 111 1.11 2.12 18.31
C GLY A 111 0.80 2.74 19.67
N LYS A 112 0.89 4.07 19.81
CA LYS A 112 0.50 4.80 21.01
C LYS A 112 -0.99 4.65 21.33
N LEU A 113 -1.82 4.66 20.29
CA LEU A 113 -3.28 4.50 20.41
C LEU A 113 -3.71 3.02 20.52
N LYS A 114 -2.78 2.08 20.39
CA LYS A 114 -3.04 0.63 20.36
C LYS A 114 -4.03 0.21 19.26
N VAL A 115 -4.00 0.89 18.12
CA VAL A 115 -4.85 0.61 16.97
C VAL A 115 -3.98 0.09 15.82
N PRO A 116 -4.36 -0.99 15.12
CA PRO A 116 -3.67 -1.44 13.91
C PRO A 116 -3.61 -0.33 12.85
N SER A 117 -2.46 -0.20 12.19
CA SER A 117 -2.21 0.84 11.17
C SER A 117 -3.28 0.82 10.06
N TYR A 118 -3.63 -0.36 9.60
CA TYR A 118 -4.68 -0.56 8.59
C TYR A 118 -6.05 -0.05 9.06
N ILE A 119 -6.47 -0.41 10.26
CA ILE A 119 -7.77 0.00 10.81
C ILE A 119 -7.83 1.53 10.95
N ALA A 120 -6.78 2.14 11.53
CA ALA A 120 -6.70 3.59 11.65
C ALA A 120 -6.82 4.28 10.28
N ARG A 121 -6.18 3.73 9.24
CA ARG A 121 -6.26 4.26 7.88
C ARG A 121 -7.67 4.12 7.30
N CYS A 122 -8.31 2.97 7.49
CA CYS A 122 -9.67 2.74 6.99
C CYS A 122 -10.68 3.70 7.66
N VAL A 123 -10.60 3.87 8.98
CA VAL A 123 -11.45 4.81 9.72
C VAL A 123 -11.23 6.25 9.22
N TYR A 124 -9.97 6.66 9.03
CA TYR A 124 -9.66 7.98 8.49
C TYR A 124 -10.23 8.16 7.08
N TRP A 125 -10.04 7.17 6.20
CA TRP A 125 -10.55 7.21 4.83
C TRP A 125 -12.08 7.27 4.80
N ASP A 126 -12.75 6.48 5.63
CA ASP A 126 -14.20 6.42 5.75
C ASP A 126 -14.77 7.78 6.21
N ALA A 127 -14.14 8.38 7.21
CA ALA A 127 -14.52 9.71 7.70
C ALA A 127 -14.43 10.80 6.60
N LEU A 128 -13.52 10.65 5.63
CA LEU A 128 -13.38 11.59 4.52
C LEU A 128 -14.41 11.39 3.40
N GLN A 129 -15.02 10.21 3.32
CA GLN A 129 -16.00 9.94 2.26
C GLN A 129 -17.38 10.55 2.53
N GLU A 130 -17.68 10.89 3.78
CA GLU A 130 -18.99 11.46 4.21
C GLU A 130 -20.19 10.60 3.74
N LYS A 131 -19.99 9.31 3.52
CA LYS A 131 -21.00 8.36 3.04
C LYS A 131 -21.28 7.32 4.11
N GLU A 132 -22.55 7.18 4.48
CA GLU A 132 -22.99 6.17 5.46
C GLU A 132 -22.68 4.73 5.02
N ASP A 133 -22.68 4.45 3.70
CA ASP A 133 -22.50 3.11 3.13
C ASP A 133 -21.06 2.73 2.81
N SER A 134 -20.08 3.59 3.09
CA SER A 134 -18.68 3.33 2.71
C SER A 134 -17.87 2.58 3.77
N ARG A 135 -18.52 1.91 4.70
CA ARG A 135 -17.89 1.21 5.85
C ARG A 135 -17.22 -0.10 5.45
N TYR A 136 -16.36 -0.04 4.46
CA TYR A 136 -15.61 -1.23 4.02
C TYR A 136 -14.86 -1.93 5.17
N TRP A 137 -14.36 -1.18 6.14
CA TRP A 137 -13.65 -1.73 7.29
C TRP A 137 -14.56 -2.49 8.28
N SER A 138 -15.88 -2.25 8.31
CA SER A 138 -16.80 -2.99 9.18
C SER A 138 -16.81 -4.48 8.83
N TYR A 139 -16.75 -4.82 7.56
CA TYR A 139 -16.66 -6.21 7.11
C TYR A 139 -15.38 -6.93 7.60
N VAL A 140 -14.32 -6.18 7.88
CA VAL A 140 -13.05 -6.73 8.39
C VAL A 140 -13.12 -6.99 9.90
N LEU A 141 -13.98 -6.25 10.61
CA LEU A 141 -14.13 -6.39 12.07
C LEU A 141 -15.22 -7.38 12.47
N GLU A 142 -16.18 -7.63 11.59
CA GLU A 142 -17.31 -8.53 11.81
C GLU A 142 -17.01 -9.99 11.41
N GLY A 143 -15.91 -10.24 10.67
CA GLY A 143 -15.44 -11.58 10.28
C GLY A 143 -14.41 -12.13 11.23
#